data_0bac3de328cf28083c29cf5a06f8861f
#
_entry.id   0bac3de328cf28083c29cf5a06f8861f
#
_cell.length_a   1.000
_cell.length_b   1.000
_cell.length_c   1.000
_cell.angle_alpha   90.00
_cell.angle_beta   90.00
_cell.angle_gamma   90.00
#
_symmetry.space_group_name_H-M   'P 1'
#
loop_
_entity.id
_entity.type
_entity.pdbx_description
1 polymer ?
#
loop_
_entity_poly.entity_id
_entity_poly.type
_entity_poly.pdbx_seq_one_letter_code
_entity_poly.pdbx_strand_id
1 'polypeptide(L)'
;MGKPIVAVVGRPNVGKSTLFNYLAGKRISIVQDTPGVTRDRIYADTEWLGHAFTLIDTGGLELSSSDTLLKHIRAQAEIAIDLADVILFIADGRAGVTDADYEVANLLRKSKKPIVLCVNKVDSFQKQANDIYEFYNLGLGEPIPVSAANQQGFGELLDAVTAYFTHSEKSQEEEYPSVALVGKPNVGKSSLLNQLLGEERSIVSDVAGTTRDSIDSVVTYNHTKYIFTDTAGLRRKNKVTGEIEKYSIIRTVAAVEKSDITLLMIDATEGLTEQDAKIAGIAHDRGKGIIIAVNKWDAIEKDDKTMKRFEEDIQRTLSYLDYAPRVFISAKTGQRMHRLFETIEAVVQNQNLRVATGVLNEVLYDAMAMNQPPADKGNRLKIFYATQVGVKPPTFVLFINDRELMHFSYQRYIENKFREAFGFQGTSLRFVLKERKKND
;
A
#
# COMPACT_ATOMS: atom_id res chain seq x y z
N MET A 1 -12.12 0.46 0.62
CA MET A 1 -11.44 -0.34 -0.44
C MET A 1 -10.04 0.21 -0.66
N GLY A 2 -9.02 -0.66 -0.82
CA GLY A 2 -7.68 -0.24 -1.21
C GLY A 2 -7.65 0.34 -2.62
N LYS A 3 -6.59 1.07 -2.97
CA LYS A 3 -6.41 1.56 -4.33
C LYS A 3 -6.20 0.38 -5.28
N PRO A 4 -6.76 0.40 -6.52
CA PRO A 4 -6.45 -0.58 -7.53
C PRO A 4 -4.93 -0.64 -7.81
N ILE A 5 -4.44 -1.84 -8.09
CA ILE A 5 -3.03 -2.09 -8.42
C ILE A 5 -2.91 -2.34 -9.91
N VAL A 6 -2.05 -1.55 -10.57
CA VAL A 6 -1.70 -1.68 -11.99
C VAL A 6 -0.25 -2.14 -12.09
N ALA A 7 -0.03 -3.36 -12.59
CA ALA A 7 1.32 -3.88 -12.77
C ALA A 7 1.80 -3.69 -14.20
N VAL A 8 2.98 -3.11 -14.34
CA VAL A 8 3.65 -2.88 -15.64
C VAL A 8 4.50 -4.09 -15.98
N VAL A 9 4.21 -4.74 -17.11
CA VAL A 9 4.89 -5.94 -17.61
C VAL A 9 5.40 -5.71 -19.03
N GLY A 10 6.47 -6.34 -19.42
CA GLY A 10 7.03 -6.30 -20.76
C GLY A 10 8.51 -6.64 -20.78
N ARG A 11 9.07 -6.95 -21.95
CA ARG A 11 10.49 -7.28 -22.08
C ARG A 11 11.41 -6.10 -21.70
N PRO A 12 12.69 -6.33 -21.46
CA PRO A 12 13.65 -5.26 -21.25
C PRO A 12 13.69 -4.28 -22.42
N ASN A 13 13.99 -3.02 -22.14
CA ASN A 13 14.17 -1.95 -23.12
C ASN A 13 12.93 -1.53 -23.94
N VAL A 14 11.72 -2.02 -23.64
CA VAL A 14 10.48 -1.52 -24.24
C VAL A 14 10.06 -0.15 -23.73
N GLY A 15 10.74 0.36 -22.68
CA GLY A 15 10.47 1.67 -22.10
C GLY A 15 9.57 1.66 -20.86
N LYS A 16 9.47 0.52 -20.15
CA LYS A 16 8.70 0.40 -18.89
C LYS A 16 9.04 1.50 -17.87
N SER A 17 10.33 1.63 -17.55
CA SER A 17 10.77 2.61 -16.54
C SER A 17 10.56 4.07 -16.99
N THR A 18 10.65 4.35 -18.29
CA THR A 18 10.36 5.69 -18.83
C THR A 18 8.88 6.01 -18.65
N LEU A 19 8.00 5.08 -19.01
CA LEU A 19 6.56 5.20 -18.84
C LEU A 19 6.19 5.30 -17.36
N PHE A 20 6.74 4.42 -16.52
CA PHE A 20 6.54 4.42 -15.08
C PHE A 20 6.93 5.78 -14.45
N ASN A 21 8.12 6.28 -14.75
CA ASN A 21 8.62 7.57 -14.23
C ASN A 21 7.75 8.75 -14.67
N TYR A 22 7.25 8.72 -15.90
CA TYR A 22 6.33 9.75 -16.38
C TYR A 22 5.01 9.73 -15.63
N LEU A 23 4.41 8.55 -15.45
CA LEU A 23 3.16 8.40 -14.71
C LEU A 23 3.33 8.71 -13.22
N ALA A 24 4.44 8.30 -12.62
CA ALA A 24 4.79 8.62 -11.24
C ALA A 24 5.03 10.13 -11.01
N GLY A 25 5.57 10.82 -12.03
CA GLY A 25 5.84 12.27 -11.98
C GLY A 25 4.60 13.16 -12.12
N LYS A 26 3.47 12.66 -12.61
CA LYS A 26 2.18 13.38 -12.67
C LYS A 26 1.47 13.51 -11.32
N ARG A 27 2.15 13.31 -10.24
CA ARG A 27 1.65 13.29 -8.87
C ARG A 27 1.04 14.65 -8.48
N ILE A 28 -0.24 14.63 -8.18
CA ILE A 28 -0.94 15.68 -7.42
C ILE A 28 -1.25 15.09 -6.03
N SER A 29 -0.23 14.86 -5.22
CA SER A 29 -0.43 14.76 -3.78
C SER A 29 0.86 15.03 -3.04
N ILE A 30 0.76 15.92 -2.08
CA ILE A 30 1.80 16.30 -1.14
C ILE A 30 2.04 15.08 -0.22
N VAL A 31 3.04 14.28 -0.55
CA VAL A 31 3.57 13.29 0.39
C VAL A 31 4.78 13.93 1.06
N GLN A 32 4.67 14.08 2.36
CA GLN A 32 5.76 14.56 3.20
C GLN A 32 6.94 13.57 3.13
N ASP A 33 8.15 14.10 3.07
CA ASP A 33 9.37 13.30 3.20
C ASP A 33 9.45 12.76 4.64
N THR A 34 9.11 11.49 4.80
CA THR A 34 9.28 10.80 6.09
C THR A 34 10.73 10.33 6.19
N PRO A 35 11.51 10.76 7.19
CA PRO A 35 12.89 10.30 7.36
C PRO A 35 12.92 8.78 7.57
N GLY A 36 13.76 8.07 6.79
CA GLY A 36 13.94 6.62 6.89
C GLY A 36 13.20 5.78 5.85
N VAL A 37 12.35 6.37 5.00
CA VAL A 37 11.69 5.68 3.90
C VAL A 37 12.46 5.96 2.61
N THR A 38 13.24 4.98 2.15
CA THR A 38 13.85 5.01 0.81
C THR A 38 12.75 4.85 -0.24
N ARG A 39 12.64 5.82 -1.18
CA ARG A 39 11.78 5.70 -2.37
C ARG A 39 12.36 4.62 -3.28
N ASP A 40 11.94 3.39 -3.08
CA ASP A 40 12.19 2.35 -4.06
C ASP A 40 11.39 2.67 -5.33
N ARG A 41 12.06 2.65 -6.50
CA ARG A 41 11.46 2.90 -7.82
C ARG A 41 10.54 1.77 -8.30
N ILE A 42 10.07 0.94 -7.40
CA ILE A 42 9.33 -0.29 -7.72
C ILE A 42 7.82 -0.03 -7.74
N TYR A 43 7.32 0.99 -7.02
CA TYR A 43 5.91 1.35 -6.98
C TYR A 43 5.72 2.86 -6.90
N ALA A 44 4.59 3.34 -7.42
CA ALA A 44 4.23 4.75 -7.35
C ALA A 44 2.71 4.92 -7.31
N ASP A 45 2.24 5.91 -6.58
CA ASP A 45 0.86 6.35 -6.64
C ASP A 45 0.66 7.30 -7.80
N THR A 46 -0.43 7.11 -8.52
CA THR A 46 -0.85 8.02 -9.59
C THR A 46 -2.36 8.22 -9.53
N GLU A 47 -2.83 9.25 -10.21
CA GLU A 47 -4.24 9.57 -10.30
C GLU A 47 -4.58 10.01 -11.73
N TRP A 48 -5.72 9.55 -12.23
CA TRP A 48 -6.26 9.95 -13.52
C TRP A 48 -7.76 10.20 -13.41
N LEU A 49 -8.21 11.39 -13.76
CA LEU A 49 -9.62 11.82 -13.74
C LEU A 49 -10.35 11.47 -12.41
N GLY A 50 -9.65 11.63 -11.26
CA GLY A 50 -10.20 11.33 -9.94
C GLY A 50 -10.07 9.87 -9.52
N HIS A 51 -9.55 8.98 -10.36
CA HIS A 51 -9.26 7.59 -10.03
C HIS A 51 -7.81 7.43 -9.56
N ALA A 52 -7.62 7.27 -8.25
CA ALA A 52 -6.31 7.01 -7.68
C ALA A 52 -5.99 5.51 -7.73
N PHE A 53 -4.77 5.15 -8.13
CA PHE A 53 -4.28 3.77 -8.19
C PHE A 53 -2.77 3.68 -7.94
N THR A 54 -2.30 2.47 -7.65
CA THR A 54 -0.88 2.20 -7.41
C THR A 54 -0.29 1.49 -8.62
N LEU A 55 0.75 2.09 -9.22
CA LEU A 55 1.58 1.47 -10.25
C LEU A 55 2.66 0.61 -9.60
N ILE A 56 2.92 -0.58 -10.17
CA ILE A 56 4.05 -1.44 -9.80
C ILE A 56 4.89 -1.70 -11.03
N ASP A 57 6.20 -1.35 -10.98
CA ASP A 57 7.17 -1.71 -12.04
C ASP A 57 7.75 -3.09 -11.74
N THR A 58 7.26 -4.13 -12.44
CA THR A 58 7.84 -5.47 -12.34
C THR A 58 9.20 -5.58 -13.04
N GLY A 59 9.56 -4.61 -13.88
CA GLY A 59 10.84 -4.58 -14.63
C GLY A 59 12.05 -4.16 -13.79
N GLY A 60 11.83 -3.49 -12.65
CA GLY A 60 12.89 -3.18 -11.68
C GLY A 60 13.43 -4.39 -10.93
N LEU A 61 12.86 -5.57 -11.19
CA LEU A 61 13.28 -6.84 -10.62
C LEU A 61 14.41 -7.42 -11.50
N GLU A 62 15.65 -7.11 -11.17
CA GLU A 62 16.82 -7.76 -11.76
C GLU A 62 16.95 -9.16 -11.17
N LEU A 63 16.76 -10.20 -11.99
CA LEU A 63 17.09 -11.58 -11.65
C LEU A 63 18.58 -11.81 -11.92
N SER A 64 19.20 -12.70 -11.15
CA SER A 64 20.63 -12.99 -11.26
C SER A 64 21.05 -13.29 -12.70
N SER A 65 22.24 -12.85 -13.08
CA SER A 65 22.80 -12.84 -14.45
C SER A 65 22.92 -14.20 -15.14
N SER A 66 22.51 -15.30 -14.52
CA SER A 66 22.56 -16.66 -15.06
C SER A 66 21.28 -17.15 -15.70
N ASP A 67 20.16 -16.41 -15.55
CA ASP A 67 18.88 -16.83 -16.08
C ASP A 67 18.60 -16.28 -17.49
N THR A 68 17.91 -17.09 -18.32
CA THR A 68 17.54 -16.67 -19.67
C THR A 68 16.51 -15.53 -19.63
N LEU A 69 16.60 -14.59 -20.58
CA LEU A 69 15.68 -13.44 -20.71
C LEU A 69 14.20 -13.84 -20.58
N LEU A 70 13.80 -14.97 -21.15
CA LEU A 70 12.44 -15.49 -21.12
C LEU A 70 11.99 -15.85 -19.69
N LYS A 71 12.86 -16.41 -18.87
CA LYS A 71 12.54 -16.72 -17.47
C LYS A 71 12.25 -15.44 -16.68
N HIS A 72 13.01 -14.37 -16.92
CA HIS A 72 12.81 -13.07 -16.27
C HIS A 72 11.45 -12.47 -16.62
N ILE A 73 11.11 -12.44 -17.91
CA ILE A 73 9.86 -11.85 -18.38
C ILE A 73 8.67 -12.68 -17.87
N ARG A 74 8.80 -14.00 -17.86
CA ARG A 74 7.76 -14.89 -17.33
C ARG A 74 7.53 -14.67 -15.84
N ALA A 75 8.57 -14.54 -15.04
CA ALA A 75 8.47 -14.27 -13.62
C ALA A 75 7.77 -12.92 -13.33
N GLN A 76 8.09 -11.87 -14.13
CA GLN A 76 7.41 -10.59 -14.06
C GLN A 76 5.90 -10.70 -14.34
N ALA A 77 5.53 -11.47 -15.38
CA ALA A 77 4.14 -11.70 -15.74
C ALA A 77 3.39 -12.48 -14.64
N GLU A 78 4.01 -13.51 -14.06
CA GLU A 78 3.43 -14.30 -12.96
C GLU A 78 3.15 -13.42 -11.74
N ILE A 79 4.06 -12.51 -11.38
CA ILE A 79 3.86 -11.55 -10.27
C ILE A 79 2.71 -10.60 -10.58
N ALA A 80 2.68 -10.05 -11.79
CA ALA A 80 1.60 -9.16 -12.20
C ALA A 80 0.24 -9.86 -12.12
N ILE A 81 0.16 -11.11 -12.55
CA ILE A 81 -1.06 -11.93 -12.48
C ILE A 81 -1.51 -12.13 -11.03
N ASP A 82 -0.56 -12.40 -10.13
CA ASP A 82 -0.89 -12.65 -8.72
C ASP A 82 -1.36 -11.38 -7.98
N LEU A 83 -0.80 -10.22 -8.29
CA LEU A 83 -0.96 -9.03 -7.45
C LEU A 83 -1.85 -7.94 -8.05
N ALA A 84 -1.85 -7.78 -9.38
CA ALA A 84 -2.51 -6.67 -10.04
C ALA A 84 -4.02 -6.86 -10.18
N ASP A 85 -4.73 -5.74 -10.16
CA ASP A 85 -6.13 -5.67 -10.56
C ASP A 85 -6.24 -5.44 -12.07
N VAL A 86 -5.27 -4.70 -12.65
CA VAL A 86 -5.11 -4.50 -14.10
C VAL A 86 -3.65 -4.71 -14.49
N ILE A 87 -3.40 -5.39 -15.59
CA ILE A 87 -2.05 -5.61 -16.13
C ILE A 87 -1.83 -4.69 -17.33
N LEU A 88 -0.81 -3.84 -17.25
CA LEU A 88 -0.37 -2.99 -18.34
C LEU A 88 0.81 -3.69 -19.04
N PHE A 89 0.53 -4.34 -20.17
CA PHE A 89 1.54 -5.01 -20.99
C PHE A 89 2.14 -4.05 -22.00
N ILE A 90 3.46 -3.83 -21.95
CA ILE A 90 4.17 -2.88 -22.81
C ILE A 90 4.99 -3.64 -23.84
N ALA A 91 4.72 -3.36 -25.12
CA ALA A 91 5.48 -3.83 -26.25
C ALA A 91 6.22 -2.68 -26.94
N ASP A 92 7.18 -3.00 -27.81
CA ASP A 92 8.02 -2.02 -28.53
C ASP A 92 7.57 -1.90 -29.98
N GLY A 93 6.95 -0.76 -30.34
CA GLY A 93 6.43 -0.49 -31.68
C GLY A 93 7.49 -0.37 -32.77
N ARG A 94 8.77 -0.13 -32.40
CA ARG A 94 9.88 -0.11 -33.38
C ARG A 94 10.43 -1.49 -33.69
N ALA A 95 10.43 -2.38 -32.68
CA ALA A 95 10.98 -3.73 -32.83
C ALA A 95 9.96 -4.72 -33.39
N GLY A 96 8.68 -4.36 -33.42
CA GLY A 96 7.58 -5.26 -33.75
C GLY A 96 7.32 -6.33 -32.69
N VAL A 97 6.45 -7.29 -33.01
CA VAL A 97 6.11 -8.40 -32.14
C VAL A 97 7.24 -9.46 -32.16
N THR A 98 7.62 -9.95 -30.98
CA THR A 98 8.67 -10.96 -30.83
C THR A 98 8.13 -12.23 -30.17
N ASP A 99 8.86 -13.35 -30.28
CA ASP A 99 8.50 -14.62 -29.62
C ASP A 99 8.32 -14.45 -28.11
N ALA A 100 9.15 -13.59 -27.48
CA ALA A 100 9.02 -13.28 -26.07
C ALA A 100 7.71 -12.56 -25.73
N ASP A 101 7.21 -11.68 -26.61
CA ASP A 101 5.92 -11.01 -26.44
C ASP A 101 4.78 -12.03 -26.57
N TYR A 102 4.87 -12.99 -27.50
CA TYR A 102 3.89 -14.08 -27.63
C TYR A 102 3.85 -14.99 -26.40
N GLU A 103 4.99 -15.37 -25.84
CA GLU A 103 5.04 -16.21 -24.62
C GLU A 103 4.33 -15.52 -23.44
N VAL A 104 4.66 -14.23 -23.20
CA VAL A 104 4.01 -13.44 -22.15
C VAL A 104 2.53 -13.27 -22.41
N ALA A 105 2.14 -12.93 -23.65
CA ALA A 105 0.74 -12.79 -24.03
C ALA A 105 -0.05 -14.09 -23.77
N ASN A 106 0.54 -15.25 -24.08
CA ASN A 106 -0.08 -16.55 -23.79
C ASN A 106 -0.30 -16.78 -22.29
N LEU A 107 0.66 -16.36 -21.44
CA LEU A 107 0.54 -16.48 -20.00
C LEU A 107 -0.54 -15.54 -19.47
N LEU A 108 -0.53 -14.28 -19.91
CA LEU A 108 -1.48 -13.26 -19.51
C LEU A 108 -2.92 -13.62 -19.91
N ARG A 109 -3.16 -14.12 -21.11
CA ARG A 109 -4.50 -14.57 -21.56
C ARG A 109 -5.10 -15.66 -20.68
N LYS A 110 -4.27 -16.56 -20.13
CA LYS A 110 -4.73 -17.62 -19.21
C LYS A 110 -5.14 -17.10 -17.83
N SER A 111 -4.70 -15.92 -17.46
CA SER A 111 -4.93 -15.37 -16.12
C SER A 111 -6.33 -14.85 -15.88
N LYS A 112 -7.09 -14.56 -16.94
CA LYS A 112 -8.40 -13.88 -16.91
C LYS A 112 -8.39 -12.49 -16.24
N LYS A 113 -7.22 -11.91 -15.96
CA LYS A 113 -7.08 -10.54 -15.45
C LYS A 113 -7.32 -9.54 -16.57
N PRO A 114 -7.87 -8.36 -16.30
CA PRO A 114 -7.91 -7.26 -17.25
C PRO A 114 -6.51 -6.91 -17.74
N ILE A 115 -6.32 -6.80 -19.05
CA ILE A 115 -5.05 -6.49 -19.69
C ILE A 115 -5.25 -5.29 -20.61
N VAL A 116 -4.35 -4.31 -20.50
CA VAL A 116 -4.25 -3.18 -21.43
C VAL A 116 -2.93 -3.33 -22.19
N LEU A 117 -3.02 -3.42 -23.51
CA LEU A 117 -1.86 -3.55 -24.39
C LEU A 117 -1.37 -2.15 -24.81
N CYS A 118 -0.18 -1.78 -24.37
CA CYS A 118 0.50 -0.54 -24.72
C CYS A 118 1.62 -0.81 -25.72
N VAL A 119 1.57 -0.20 -26.89
CA VAL A 119 2.64 -0.23 -27.89
C VAL A 119 3.44 1.06 -27.76
N ASN A 120 4.60 0.99 -27.10
CA ASN A 120 5.46 2.15 -26.84
C ASN A 120 6.44 2.39 -27.99
N LYS A 121 7.06 3.57 -27.99
CA LYS A 121 8.02 4.07 -29.01
C LYS A 121 7.38 4.34 -30.38
N VAL A 122 6.09 4.64 -30.38
CA VAL A 122 5.35 5.10 -31.57
C VAL A 122 5.48 6.63 -31.65
N ASP A 123 6.53 7.11 -32.30
CA ASP A 123 6.82 8.54 -32.33
C ASP A 123 6.03 9.29 -33.42
N SER A 124 5.46 8.58 -34.37
CA SER A 124 4.59 9.13 -35.42
C SER A 124 3.42 8.19 -35.68
N PHE A 125 2.25 8.51 -35.11
CA PHE A 125 1.04 7.71 -35.25
C PHE A 125 0.62 7.51 -36.70
N GLN A 126 0.77 8.51 -37.56
CA GLN A 126 0.39 8.44 -38.98
C GLN A 126 1.30 7.51 -39.79
N LYS A 127 2.61 7.52 -39.54
CA LYS A 127 3.57 6.70 -40.30
C LYS A 127 3.64 5.26 -39.84
N GLN A 128 3.36 5.00 -38.56
CA GLN A 128 3.47 3.69 -37.94
C GLN A 128 2.12 3.00 -37.70
N ALA A 129 1.03 3.56 -38.26
CA ALA A 129 -0.31 3.00 -38.09
C ALA A 129 -0.39 1.52 -38.54
N ASN A 130 0.27 1.17 -39.66
CA ASN A 130 0.27 -0.22 -40.18
C ASN A 130 1.05 -1.16 -39.25
N ASP A 131 2.11 -0.70 -38.62
CA ASP A 131 2.96 -1.52 -37.74
C ASP A 131 2.22 -1.87 -36.44
N ILE A 132 1.29 -1.02 -36.00
CA ILE A 132 0.49 -1.23 -34.77
C ILE A 132 -0.47 -2.42 -34.96
N TYR A 133 -0.98 -2.66 -36.17
CA TYR A 133 -1.90 -3.76 -36.44
C TYR A 133 -1.30 -5.15 -36.19
N GLU A 134 0.03 -5.29 -36.27
CA GLU A 134 0.70 -6.54 -35.95
C GLU A 134 0.45 -6.98 -34.50
N PHE A 135 0.31 -6.02 -33.57
CA PHE A 135 0.11 -6.31 -32.14
C PHE A 135 -1.26 -6.90 -31.81
N TYR A 136 -2.26 -6.81 -32.69
CA TYR A 136 -3.52 -7.54 -32.52
C TYR A 136 -3.32 -9.06 -32.50
N ASN A 137 -2.25 -9.57 -33.14
CA ASN A 137 -1.91 -11.00 -33.15
C ASN A 137 -1.57 -11.52 -31.74
N LEU A 138 -1.25 -10.65 -30.78
CA LEU A 138 -1.06 -11.03 -29.38
C LEU A 138 -2.37 -11.45 -28.70
N GLY A 139 -3.53 -11.08 -29.25
CA GLY A 139 -4.85 -11.44 -28.70
C GLY A 139 -5.10 -10.89 -27.29
N LEU A 140 -4.59 -9.68 -27.00
CA LEU A 140 -4.71 -9.01 -25.69
C LEU A 140 -5.67 -7.79 -25.74
N GLY A 141 -6.45 -7.65 -26.81
CA GLY A 141 -7.31 -6.50 -27.04
C GLY A 141 -6.68 -5.46 -27.96
N GLU A 142 -7.22 -4.26 -27.96
CA GLU A 142 -6.77 -3.16 -28.80
C GLU A 142 -5.39 -2.64 -28.37
N PRO A 143 -4.40 -2.58 -29.29
CA PRO A 143 -3.10 -2.01 -28.98
C PRO A 143 -3.18 -0.49 -28.94
N ILE A 144 -2.81 0.11 -27.81
CA ILE A 144 -2.80 1.56 -27.59
C ILE A 144 -1.41 2.10 -27.87
N PRO A 145 -1.23 2.93 -28.92
CA PRO A 145 0.06 3.50 -29.26
C PRO A 145 0.44 4.62 -28.30
N VAL A 146 1.70 4.59 -27.83
CA VAL A 146 2.25 5.57 -26.91
C VAL A 146 3.68 5.93 -27.33
N SER A 147 4.07 7.17 -27.15
CA SER A 147 5.48 7.57 -27.13
C SER A 147 5.84 8.11 -25.75
N ALA A 148 6.45 7.26 -24.94
CA ALA A 148 6.87 7.65 -23.59
C ALA A 148 7.94 8.75 -23.62
N ALA A 149 8.80 8.76 -24.64
CA ALA A 149 9.82 9.79 -24.83
C ALA A 149 9.21 11.16 -25.18
N ASN A 150 8.16 11.17 -26.02
CA ASN A 150 7.50 12.40 -26.48
C ASN A 150 6.24 12.72 -25.64
N GLN A 151 5.94 11.94 -24.62
CA GLN A 151 4.78 12.10 -23.71
C GLN A 151 3.42 12.10 -24.45
N GLN A 152 3.27 11.29 -25.49
CA GLN A 152 2.07 11.20 -26.33
C GLN A 152 1.32 9.89 -26.09
N GLY A 153 -0.03 9.89 -26.26
CA GLY A 153 -0.88 8.72 -26.15
C GLY A 153 -1.26 8.29 -24.73
N PHE A 154 -0.80 9.04 -23.71
CA PHE A 154 -1.08 8.67 -22.31
C PHE A 154 -2.53 8.86 -21.87
N GLY A 155 -3.27 9.78 -22.48
CA GLY A 155 -4.69 9.98 -22.17
C GLY A 155 -5.50 8.71 -22.45
N GLU A 156 -5.43 8.22 -23.68
CA GLU A 156 -6.11 7.01 -24.12
C GLU A 156 -5.68 5.77 -23.32
N LEU A 157 -4.37 5.68 -23.03
CA LEU A 157 -3.83 4.59 -22.22
C LEU A 157 -4.43 4.59 -20.80
N LEU A 158 -4.48 5.75 -20.16
CA LEU A 158 -4.99 5.88 -18.79
C LEU A 158 -6.51 5.74 -18.72
N ASP A 159 -7.24 6.20 -19.75
CA ASP A 159 -8.68 5.98 -19.87
C ASP A 159 -8.98 4.48 -19.97
N ALA A 160 -8.22 3.73 -20.79
CA ALA A 160 -8.37 2.29 -20.92
C ALA A 160 -8.04 1.53 -19.62
N VAL A 161 -7.03 1.97 -18.87
CA VAL A 161 -6.66 1.39 -17.56
C VAL A 161 -7.76 1.64 -16.54
N THR A 162 -8.22 2.89 -16.42
CA THR A 162 -9.20 3.30 -15.40
C THR A 162 -10.61 2.79 -15.68
N ALA A 163 -10.93 2.47 -16.95
CA ALA A 163 -12.20 1.85 -17.30
C ALA A 163 -12.45 0.53 -16.55
N TYR A 164 -11.41 -0.20 -16.19
CA TYR A 164 -11.53 -1.43 -15.40
C TYR A 164 -11.76 -1.20 -13.90
N PHE A 165 -11.58 0.02 -13.39
CA PHE A 165 -11.78 0.31 -11.97
C PHE A 165 -13.26 0.51 -11.61
N THR A 166 -14.12 0.79 -12.59
CA THR A 166 -15.54 1.10 -12.39
C THR A 166 -16.45 -0.11 -12.29
N HIS A 167 -15.96 -1.30 -12.60
CA HIS A 167 -16.77 -2.54 -12.60
C HIS A 167 -16.79 -3.29 -11.25
N SER A 168 -16.21 -2.74 -10.21
CA SER A 168 -16.47 -3.20 -8.85
C SER A 168 -17.80 -2.60 -8.37
N GLU A 169 -18.92 -3.03 -8.99
CA GLU A 169 -20.26 -2.75 -8.46
C GLU A 169 -20.29 -3.15 -6.99
N LYS A 170 -20.80 -2.23 -6.18
CA LYS A 170 -21.14 -2.42 -4.79
C LYS A 170 -22.14 -3.58 -4.66
N SER A 171 -21.66 -4.82 -4.67
CA SER A 171 -22.37 -5.86 -3.94
C SER A 171 -22.43 -5.36 -2.49
N GLN A 172 -23.59 -5.36 -1.88
CA GLN A 172 -23.80 -5.12 -0.44
C GLN A 172 -23.23 -6.31 0.34
N GLU A 173 -21.98 -6.68 0.07
CA GLU A 173 -21.25 -7.64 0.87
C GLU A 173 -20.80 -6.91 2.13
N GLU A 174 -21.12 -7.49 3.27
CA GLU A 174 -20.67 -7.01 4.58
C GLU A 174 -19.14 -6.79 4.52
N GLU A 175 -18.71 -5.54 4.66
CA GLU A 175 -17.28 -5.17 4.63
C GLU A 175 -16.63 -5.62 5.94
N TYR A 176 -16.04 -6.81 5.93
CA TYR A 176 -15.26 -7.29 7.08
C TYR A 176 -13.90 -6.59 7.13
N PRO A 177 -13.39 -6.23 8.32
CA PRO A 177 -12.05 -5.67 8.46
C PRO A 177 -10.99 -6.60 7.89
N SER A 178 -10.14 -6.07 7.04
CA SER A 178 -9.05 -6.81 6.39
C SER A 178 -7.71 -6.51 7.04
N VAL A 179 -6.94 -7.56 7.36
CA VAL A 179 -5.66 -7.50 8.08
C VAL A 179 -4.57 -8.15 7.25
N ALA A 180 -3.58 -7.37 6.81
CA ALA A 180 -2.40 -7.90 6.15
C ALA A 180 -1.34 -8.34 7.18
N LEU A 181 -0.90 -9.59 7.09
CA LEU A 181 0.23 -10.10 7.86
C LEU A 181 1.54 -9.77 7.13
N VAL A 182 2.32 -8.84 7.66
CA VAL A 182 3.58 -8.41 7.06
C VAL A 182 4.76 -8.60 8.01
N GLY A 183 5.97 -8.66 7.49
CA GLY A 183 7.18 -8.87 8.25
C GLY A 183 8.16 -9.77 7.49
N LYS A 184 9.37 -9.91 8.01
CA LYS A 184 10.43 -10.74 7.44
C LYS A 184 10.01 -12.21 7.21
N PRO A 185 10.73 -12.96 6.37
CA PRO A 185 10.63 -14.41 6.34
C PRO A 185 10.86 -15.01 7.74
N ASN A 186 10.12 -16.08 8.07
CA ASN A 186 10.29 -16.87 9.29
C ASN A 186 9.95 -16.16 10.63
N VAL A 187 9.36 -14.96 10.61
CA VAL A 187 8.86 -14.29 11.82
C VAL A 187 7.61 -14.95 12.41
N GLY A 188 7.02 -15.94 11.70
CA GLY A 188 5.87 -16.72 12.18
C GLY A 188 4.51 -16.32 11.61
N LYS A 189 4.44 -15.63 10.45
CA LYS A 189 3.17 -15.22 9.80
C LYS A 189 2.23 -16.40 9.56
N SER A 190 2.72 -17.43 8.88
CA SER A 190 1.92 -18.64 8.62
C SER A 190 1.59 -19.42 9.89
N SER A 191 2.47 -19.38 10.90
CA SER A 191 2.17 -20.00 12.22
C SER A 191 1.05 -19.24 12.93
N LEU A 192 1.07 -17.90 12.87
CA LEU A 192 -0.01 -17.09 13.43
C LEU A 192 -1.33 -17.38 12.71
N LEU A 193 -1.34 -17.40 11.38
CA LEU A 193 -2.55 -17.71 10.64
C LEU A 193 -3.10 -19.10 10.96
N ASN A 194 -2.24 -20.12 11.02
CA ASN A 194 -2.63 -21.48 11.41
C ASN A 194 -3.19 -21.52 12.84
N GLN A 195 -2.60 -20.78 13.77
CA GLN A 195 -3.10 -20.68 15.15
C GLN A 195 -4.49 -20.05 15.20
N LEU A 196 -4.69 -18.96 14.44
CA LEU A 196 -5.98 -18.26 14.36
C LEU A 196 -7.07 -19.14 13.73
N LEU A 197 -6.71 -19.95 12.74
CA LEU A 197 -7.62 -20.90 12.08
C LEU A 197 -7.91 -22.15 12.94
N GLY A 198 -6.99 -22.52 13.84
CA GLY A 198 -7.09 -23.70 14.69
C GLY A 198 -7.76 -23.47 16.05
N GLU A 199 -8.05 -22.22 16.44
CA GLU A 199 -8.77 -21.94 17.69
C GLU A 199 -10.23 -22.39 17.59
N GLU A 200 -10.76 -23.05 18.64
CA GLU A 200 -12.14 -23.58 18.72
C GLU A 200 -13.23 -22.50 18.52
N ARG A 201 -12.86 -21.23 18.62
CA ARG A 201 -13.73 -20.06 18.39
C ARG A 201 -13.69 -19.53 16.96
N SER A 202 -12.83 -20.08 16.11
CA SER A 202 -12.66 -19.68 14.72
C SER A 202 -13.43 -20.65 13.81
N ILE A 203 -14.53 -20.18 13.25
CA ILE A 203 -15.26 -20.95 12.23
C ILE A 203 -14.67 -20.55 10.88
N VAL A 204 -13.95 -21.48 10.24
CA VAL A 204 -13.55 -21.36 8.84
C VAL A 204 -14.81 -21.49 7.99
N SER A 205 -15.27 -20.42 7.38
CA SER A 205 -16.37 -20.50 6.43
C SER A 205 -15.81 -20.48 5.01
N ASP A 206 -15.91 -21.61 4.31
CA ASP A 206 -15.77 -21.69 2.85
C ASP A 206 -17.01 -21.04 2.18
N VAL A 207 -17.27 -19.78 2.46
CA VAL A 207 -18.34 -19.05 1.75
C VAL A 207 -17.79 -18.66 0.40
N ALA A 208 -18.23 -19.34 -0.64
CA ALA A 208 -17.97 -18.97 -2.01
C ALA A 208 -18.44 -17.51 -2.25
N GLY A 209 -17.49 -16.61 -2.54
CA GLY A 209 -17.75 -15.18 -2.77
C GLY A 209 -17.05 -14.23 -1.80
N THR A 210 -16.57 -14.67 -0.62
CA THR A 210 -15.89 -13.79 0.35
C THR A 210 -14.37 -13.76 0.20
N THR A 211 -13.79 -14.68 -0.57
CA THR A 211 -12.35 -14.71 -0.89
C THR A 211 -12.11 -13.88 -2.14
N ARG A 212 -11.66 -12.64 -1.98
CA ARG A 212 -11.24 -11.76 -3.11
C ARG A 212 -10.01 -12.31 -3.84
N ASP A 213 -9.14 -13.02 -3.11
CA ASP A 213 -7.97 -13.70 -3.65
C ASP A 213 -7.80 -15.06 -2.95
N SER A 214 -7.19 -16.03 -3.63
CA SER A 214 -6.94 -17.40 -3.13
C SER A 214 -5.99 -17.49 -1.92
N ILE A 215 -5.72 -16.40 -1.23
CA ILE A 215 -4.74 -16.22 -0.16
C ILE A 215 -5.41 -15.67 1.10
N ASP A 216 -6.64 -15.20 0.97
CA ASP A 216 -7.40 -14.62 2.07
C ASP A 216 -8.01 -15.73 2.92
N SER A 217 -7.86 -15.61 4.24
CA SER A 217 -8.44 -16.51 5.22
C SER A 217 -9.43 -15.74 6.09
N VAL A 218 -10.65 -16.23 6.17
CA VAL A 218 -11.68 -15.63 7.03
C VAL A 218 -11.59 -16.26 8.41
N VAL A 219 -11.38 -15.43 9.42
CA VAL A 219 -11.34 -15.82 10.83
C VAL A 219 -12.49 -15.13 11.55
N THR A 220 -13.30 -15.89 12.29
CA THR A 220 -14.39 -15.35 13.10
C THR A 220 -13.95 -15.30 14.56
N TYR A 221 -13.96 -14.15 15.18
CA TYR A 221 -13.68 -13.97 16.60
C TYR A 221 -14.77 -13.14 17.26
N ASN A 222 -15.34 -13.64 18.36
CA ASN A 222 -16.45 -12.97 19.08
C ASN A 222 -17.59 -12.50 18.16
N HIS A 223 -18.05 -13.34 17.24
CA HIS A 223 -19.09 -13.06 16.23
C HIS A 223 -18.71 -12.04 15.16
N THR A 224 -17.50 -11.50 15.19
CA THR A 224 -16.98 -10.59 14.15
C THR A 224 -16.06 -11.37 13.21
N LYS A 225 -16.26 -11.18 11.90
CA LYS A 225 -15.42 -11.78 10.87
C LYS A 225 -14.28 -10.83 10.50
N TYR A 226 -13.09 -11.39 10.31
CA TYR A 226 -11.89 -10.68 9.86
C TYR A 226 -11.31 -11.42 8.66
N ILE A 227 -10.80 -10.69 7.69
CA ILE A 227 -10.10 -11.24 6.53
C ILE A 227 -8.61 -11.08 6.77
N PHE A 228 -7.88 -12.19 6.91
CA PHE A 228 -6.43 -12.19 7.04
C PHE A 228 -5.79 -12.54 5.71
N THR A 229 -4.93 -11.65 5.20
CA THR A 229 -4.14 -11.87 3.99
C THR A 229 -2.71 -12.23 4.37
N ASP A 230 -2.28 -13.47 4.06
CA ASP A 230 -0.90 -13.92 4.32
C ASP A 230 0.01 -13.65 3.11
N THR A 231 0.94 -12.70 3.28
CA THR A 231 1.98 -12.41 2.28
C THR A 231 2.93 -13.60 2.03
N ALA A 232 3.05 -14.55 2.96
CA ALA A 232 3.88 -15.75 2.81
C ALA A 232 3.15 -16.88 2.03
N GLY A 233 1.83 -16.93 2.03
CA GLY A 233 1.03 -17.86 1.22
C GLY A 233 1.22 -17.64 -0.28
N LEU A 234 1.48 -16.41 -0.70
CA LEU A 234 1.91 -16.06 -2.06
C LEU A 234 3.23 -16.75 -2.49
N ARG A 235 4.08 -17.14 -1.54
CA ARG A 235 5.33 -17.87 -1.80
C ARG A 235 5.13 -19.33 -2.22
N ARG A 236 4.08 -20.01 -1.74
CA ARG A 236 3.91 -21.46 -1.95
C ARG A 236 3.52 -21.80 -3.39
N LYS A 237 2.96 -20.86 -4.15
CA LYS A 237 2.55 -21.09 -5.54
C LYS A 237 3.70 -20.96 -6.55
N ASN A 238 4.75 -20.19 -6.24
CA ASN A 238 5.86 -19.95 -7.16
C ASN A 238 7.20 -20.36 -6.55
N LYS A 239 7.76 -21.50 -7.01
CA LYS A 239 9.11 -21.96 -6.69
C LYS A 239 10.16 -21.14 -7.48
N VAL A 240 10.19 -19.82 -7.33
CA VAL A 240 11.28 -19.02 -7.90
C VAL A 240 12.34 -18.83 -6.82
N THR A 241 13.41 -19.59 -6.92
CA THR A 241 14.63 -19.47 -6.13
C THR A 241 15.51 -18.39 -6.76
N GLY A 242 15.67 -17.27 -6.05
CA GLY A 242 16.57 -16.16 -6.45
C GLY A 242 15.91 -14.80 -6.29
N GLU A 243 16.54 -13.87 -5.62
CA GLU A 243 16.09 -12.47 -5.36
C GLU A 243 14.84 -12.30 -4.48
N ILE A 244 14.93 -12.86 -3.31
CA ILE A 244 13.86 -12.98 -2.32
C ILE A 244 13.38 -11.60 -1.79
N GLU A 245 14.24 -10.57 -1.81
CA GLU A 245 13.99 -9.32 -1.08
C GLU A 245 13.05 -8.35 -1.82
N LYS A 246 13.30 -8.05 -3.09
CA LYS A 246 12.50 -7.13 -3.90
C LYS A 246 11.08 -7.67 -4.13
N TYR A 247 10.95 -8.98 -4.37
CA TYR A 247 9.65 -9.67 -4.47
C TYR A 247 8.84 -9.58 -3.18
N SER A 248 9.54 -9.68 -2.04
CA SER A 248 8.89 -9.55 -0.71
C SER A 248 8.30 -8.15 -0.52
N ILE A 249 8.99 -7.10 -0.97
CA ILE A 249 8.51 -5.71 -0.88
C ILE A 249 7.26 -5.49 -1.74
N ILE A 250 7.26 -5.93 -2.99
CA ILE A 250 6.08 -5.76 -3.88
C ILE A 250 4.86 -6.45 -3.30
N ARG A 251 5.02 -7.68 -2.81
CA ARG A 251 3.92 -8.42 -2.16
C ARG A 251 3.42 -7.73 -0.90
N THR A 252 4.36 -7.19 -0.12
CA THR A 252 4.02 -6.41 1.08
C THR A 252 3.22 -5.16 0.70
N VAL A 253 3.63 -4.41 -0.32
CA VAL A 253 2.90 -3.25 -0.83
C VAL A 253 1.49 -3.65 -1.27
N ALA A 254 1.36 -4.71 -2.05
CA ALA A 254 0.07 -5.18 -2.55
C ALA A 254 -0.87 -5.63 -1.41
N ALA A 255 -0.35 -6.38 -0.43
CA ALA A 255 -1.13 -6.80 0.73
C ALA A 255 -1.56 -5.61 1.60
N VAL A 256 -0.66 -4.65 1.83
CA VAL A 256 -0.95 -3.42 2.56
C VAL A 256 -2.00 -2.60 1.82
N GLU A 257 -1.93 -2.46 0.48
CA GLU A 257 -2.94 -1.71 -0.28
C GLU A 257 -4.34 -2.32 -0.16
N LYS A 258 -4.45 -3.63 -0.20
CA LYS A 258 -5.72 -4.36 -0.15
C LYS A 258 -6.31 -4.48 1.27
N SER A 259 -5.54 -4.16 2.32
CA SER A 259 -5.98 -4.28 3.71
C SER A 259 -6.42 -2.95 4.33
N ASP A 260 -7.18 -3.03 5.42
CA ASP A 260 -7.50 -1.90 6.31
C ASP A 260 -6.41 -1.73 7.37
N ILE A 261 -5.89 -2.85 7.88
CA ILE A 261 -4.90 -2.91 8.95
C ILE A 261 -3.68 -3.70 8.49
N THR A 262 -2.53 -3.22 8.87
CA THR A 262 -1.23 -3.89 8.71
C THR A 262 -0.77 -4.40 10.06
N LEU A 263 -0.66 -5.71 10.21
CA LEU A 263 -0.05 -6.36 11.36
C LEU A 263 1.43 -6.62 11.06
N LEU A 264 2.30 -5.73 11.55
CA LEU A 264 3.75 -5.86 11.42
C LEU A 264 4.27 -6.86 12.44
N MET A 265 4.72 -8.02 11.97
CA MET A 265 5.27 -9.07 12.83
C MET A 265 6.78 -8.93 12.95
N ILE A 266 7.27 -8.86 14.19
CA ILE A 266 8.68 -8.77 14.56
C ILE A 266 9.06 -10.05 15.33
N ASP A 267 10.26 -10.59 15.08
CA ASP A 267 10.80 -11.72 15.81
C ASP A 267 11.47 -11.26 17.11
N ALA A 268 10.96 -11.68 18.26
CA ALA A 268 11.54 -11.31 19.55
C ALA A 268 12.98 -11.80 19.75
N THR A 269 13.39 -12.87 19.05
CA THR A 269 14.75 -13.41 19.17
C THR A 269 15.80 -12.62 18.39
N GLU A 270 15.37 -11.91 17.34
CA GLU A 270 16.25 -11.09 16.49
C GLU A 270 16.14 -9.60 16.79
N GLY A 271 15.01 -9.17 17.36
CA GLY A 271 14.67 -7.77 17.54
C GLY A 271 14.24 -7.06 16.26
N LEU A 272 14.15 -5.74 16.32
CA LEU A 272 13.74 -4.90 15.19
C LEU A 272 14.91 -4.72 14.21
N THR A 273 14.62 -4.80 12.91
CA THR A 273 15.61 -4.65 11.85
C THR A 273 15.24 -3.54 10.87
N GLU A 274 16.20 -3.14 10.02
CA GLU A 274 15.96 -2.13 8.96
C GLU A 274 14.85 -2.57 7.98
N GLN A 275 14.73 -3.87 7.70
CA GLN A 275 13.67 -4.39 6.84
C GLN A 275 12.28 -4.23 7.47
N ASP A 276 12.17 -4.44 8.77
CA ASP A 276 10.92 -4.21 9.51
C ASP A 276 10.55 -2.71 9.49
N ALA A 277 11.54 -1.82 9.62
CA ALA A 277 11.33 -0.38 9.52
C ALA A 277 10.86 0.06 8.13
N LYS A 278 11.41 -0.52 7.05
CA LYS A 278 10.96 -0.26 5.68
C LYS A 278 9.51 -0.69 5.46
N ILE A 279 9.15 -1.87 5.93
CA ILE A 279 7.76 -2.39 5.84
C ILE A 279 6.80 -1.50 6.62
N ALA A 280 7.21 -1.08 7.82
CA ALA A 280 6.45 -0.16 8.66
C ALA A 280 6.21 1.19 7.98
N GLY A 281 7.23 1.74 7.31
CA GLY A 281 7.14 2.97 6.52
C GLY A 281 6.13 2.86 5.38
N ILE A 282 6.13 1.75 4.63
CA ILE A 282 5.15 1.50 3.57
C ILE A 282 3.72 1.56 4.12
N ALA A 283 3.44 0.91 5.24
CA ALA A 283 2.11 0.89 5.84
C ALA A 283 1.68 2.29 6.33
N HIS A 284 2.61 3.06 6.91
CA HIS A 284 2.39 4.42 7.36
C HIS A 284 2.03 5.35 6.18
N ASP A 285 2.83 5.34 5.12
CA ASP A 285 2.63 6.18 3.92
C ASP A 285 1.29 5.87 3.23
N ARG A 286 0.84 4.61 3.31
CA ARG A 286 -0.46 4.17 2.76
C ARG A 286 -1.65 4.56 3.64
N GLY A 287 -1.41 5.09 4.83
CA GLY A 287 -2.48 5.52 5.75
C GLY A 287 -3.28 4.36 6.33
N LYS A 288 -2.66 3.17 6.41
CA LYS A 288 -3.31 1.99 6.99
C LYS A 288 -3.30 2.01 8.51
N GLY A 289 -4.19 1.24 9.13
CA GLY A 289 -4.06 0.92 10.54
C GLY A 289 -2.80 0.09 10.75
N ILE A 290 -2.04 0.34 11.82
CA ILE A 290 -0.79 -0.36 12.09
C ILE A 290 -0.81 -0.91 13.49
N ILE A 291 -0.50 -2.20 13.61
CA ILE A 291 -0.28 -2.90 14.88
C ILE A 291 1.09 -3.57 14.80
N ILE A 292 1.91 -3.41 15.83
CA ILE A 292 3.21 -4.07 15.92
C ILE A 292 3.07 -5.30 16.81
N ALA A 293 3.25 -6.50 16.23
CA ALA A 293 3.18 -7.78 16.94
C ALA A 293 4.59 -8.36 17.14
N VAL A 294 5.10 -8.31 18.35
CA VAL A 294 6.35 -8.96 18.73
C VAL A 294 6.06 -10.43 19.01
N ASN A 295 6.38 -11.28 18.04
CA ASN A 295 6.12 -12.72 18.05
C ASN A 295 7.31 -13.51 18.61
N LYS A 296 7.12 -14.81 18.84
CA LYS A 296 8.05 -15.71 19.49
C LYS A 296 8.41 -15.28 20.92
N TRP A 297 7.45 -14.65 21.60
CA TRP A 297 7.63 -14.19 22.97
C TRP A 297 7.88 -15.32 23.96
N ASP A 298 7.56 -16.57 23.58
CA ASP A 298 7.88 -17.80 24.33
C ASP A 298 9.36 -18.19 24.26
N ALA A 299 10.09 -17.76 23.24
CA ALA A 299 11.45 -18.22 22.93
C ALA A 299 12.55 -17.38 23.58
N ILE A 300 12.21 -16.25 24.22
CA ILE A 300 13.20 -15.36 24.86
C ILE A 300 13.18 -15.51 26.39
N GLU A 301 14.33 -15.35 27.00
CA GLU A 301 14.44 -15.18 28.44
C GLU A 301 13.89 -13.82 28.88
N LYS A 302 13.11 -13.78 29.94
CA LYS A 302 12.38 -12.58 30.37
C LYS A 302 12.73 -12.23 31.80
N ASP A 303 13.04 -10.94 32.00
CA ASP A 303 13.06 -10.27 33.29
C ASP A 303 11.95 -9.21 33.35
N ASP A 304 11.76 -8.57 34.49
CA ASP A 304 10.74 -7.52 34.70
C ASP A 304 10.89 -6.32 33.75
N LYS A 305 12.06 -6.12 33.14
CA LYS A 305 12.38 -5.02 32.26
C LYS A 305 12.40 -5.39 30.78
N THR A 306 12.29 -6.68 30.45
CA THR A 306 12.44 -7.16 29.05
C THR A 306 11.41 -6.49 28.13
N MET A 307 10.15 -6.46 28.52
CA MET A 307 9.08 -5.84 27.73
C MET A 307 9.35 -4.35 27.52
N LYS A 308 9.75 -3.62 28.58
CA LYS A 308 10.05 -2.19 28.51
C LYS A 308 11.22 -1.90 27.57
N ARG A 309 12.28 -2.72 27.60
CA ARG A 309 13.42 -2.56 26.66
C ARG A 309 12.98 -2.71 25.21
N PHE A 310 12.12 -3.70 24.89
CA PHE A 310 11.56 -3.85 23.56
C PHE A 310 10.71 -2.65 23.14
N GLU A 311 9.89 -2.12 24.03
CA GLU A 311 9.09 -0.92 23.78
C GLU A 311 9.97 0.30 23.48
N GLU A 312 11.03 0.52 24.26
CA GLU A 312 12.00 1.59 24.07
C GLU A 312 12.76 1.46 22.74
N ASP A 313 13.19 0.26 22.37
CA ASP A 313 13.88 -0.01 21.11
C ASP A 313 12.95 0.22 19.89
N ILE A 314 11.71 -0.24 19.96
CA ILE A 314 10.70 0.02 18.93
C ILE A 314 10.44 1.53 18.80
N GLN A 315 10.26 2.22 19.91
CA GLN A 315 10.02 3.67 19.93
C GLN A 315 11.18 4.46 19.34
N ARG A 316 12.41 4.06 19.66
CA ARG A 316 13.62 4.71 19.12
C ARG A 316 13.74 4.53 17.61
N THR A 317 13.49 3.31 17.11
CA THR A 317 13.68 2.97 15.70
C THR A 317 12.50 3.39 14.84
N LEU A 318 11.27 3.30 15.36
CA LEU A 318 10.02 3.63 14.67
C LEU A 318 9.34 4.84 15.31
N SER A 319 10.10 5.91 15.60
CA SER A 319 9.59 7.10 16.29
C SER A 319 8.41 7.80 15.58
N TYR A 320 8.25 7.59 14.27
CA TYR A 320 7.13 8.07 13.49
C TYR A 320 5.85 7.22 13.65
N LEU A 321 5.95 6.06 14.31
CA LEU A 321 4.86 5.13 14.61
C LEU A 321 4.51 5.04 16.10
N ASP A 322 4.74 6.10 16.87
CA ASP A 322 4.41 6.12 18.30
C ASP A 322 2.93 5.83 18.58
N TYR A 323 2.07 6.08 17.60
CA TYR A 323 0.65 5.79 17.68
C TYR A 323 0.29 4.31 17.47
N ALA A 324 1.22 3.48 16.96
CA ALA A 324 0.96 2.08 16.69
C ALA A 324 0.99 1.26 17.99
N PRO A 325 -0.09 0.56 18.36
CA PRO A 325 -0.11 -0.30 19.53
C PRO A 325 0.84 -1.48 19.35
N ARG A 326 1.39 -1.94 20.47
CA ARG A 326 2.36 -3.03 20.53
C ARG A 326 1.74 -4.20 21.26
N VAL A 327 1.78 -5.39 20.68
CA VAL A 327 1.32 -6.64 21.29
C VAL A 327 2.45 -7.67 21.29
N PHE A 328 2.64 -8.36 22.42
CA PHE A 328 3.67 -9.38 22.58
C PHE A 328 2.98 -10.74 22.60
N ILE A 329 3.19 -11.54 21.56
CA ILE A 329 2.46 -12.77 21.30
C ILE A 329 3.39 -13.97 21.09
N SER A 330 2.82 -15.18 21.22
CA SER A 330 3.44 -16.38 20.67
C SER A 330 2.46 -17.08 19.75
N ALA A 331 2.72 -17.05 18.47
CA ALA A 331 1.96 -17.77 17.47
C ALA A 331 2.07 -19.30 17.63
N LYS A 332 3.14 -19.78 18.29
CA LYS A 332 3.36 -21.21 18.56
C LYS A 332 2.49 -21.74 19.69
N THR A 333 2.35 -20.96 20.76
CA THR A 333 1.66 -21.40 22.00
C THR A 333 0.25 -20.82 22.15
N GLY A 334 -0.17 -19.91 21.23
CA GLY A 334 -1.44 -19.19 21.36
C GLY A 334 -1.45 -18.10 22.44
N GLN A 335 -0.27 -17.77 23.00
CA GLN A 335 -0.20 -16.80 24.10
C GLN A 335 -0.64 -15.40 23.65
N ARG A 336 -1.59 -14.82 24.38
CA ARG A 336 -2.11 -13.44 24.21
C ARG A 336 -2.83 -13.19 22.87
N MET A 337 -3.38 -14.21 22.22
CA MET A 337 -4.16 -14.03 20.98
C MET A 337 -5.41 -13.17 21.22
N HIS A 338 -6.09 -13.30 22.37
CA HIS A 338 -7.22 -12.43 22.72
C HIS A 338 -6.86 -10.93 22.67
N ARG A 339 -5.67 -10.57 23.19
CA ARG A 339 -5.19 -9.16 23.16
C ARG A 339 -4.93 -8.68 21.74
N LEU A 340 -4.50 -9.56 20.85
CA LEU A 340 -4.32 -9.21 19.45
C LEU A 340 -5.65 -8.82 18.82
N PHE A 341 -6.72 -9.61 19.03
CA PHE A 341 -8.04 -9.29 18.50
C PHE A 341 -8.65 -8.03 19.13
N GLU A 342 -8.53 -7.83 20.45
CA GLU A 342 -8.94 -6.60 21.12
C GLU A 342 -8.24 -5.38 20.53
N THR A 343 -6.94 -5.52 20.22
CA THR A 343 -6.17 -4.44 19.59
C THR A 343 -6.61 -4.17 18.16
N ILE A 344 -6.88 -5.22 17.36
CA ILE A 344 -7.41 -5.09 16.00
C ILE A 344 -8.75 -4.35 16.04
N GLU A 345 -9.66 -4.76 16.91
CA GLU A 345 -10.97 -4.13 17.06
C GLU A 345 -10.87 -2.64 17.44
N ALA A 346 -10.02 -2.31 18.40
CA ALA A 346 -9.77 -0.93 18.81
C ALA A 346 -9.23 -0.08 17.64
N VAL A 347 -8.31 -0.62 16.82
CA VAL A 347 -7.78 0.09 15.66
C VAL A 347 -8.86 0.28 14.59
N VAL A 348 -9.71 -0.72 14.33
CA VAL A 348 -10.87 -0.60 13.42
C VAL A 348 -11.80 0.52 13.87
N GLN A 349 -12.12 0.58 15.16
CA GLN A 349 -12.97 1.63 15.73
C GLN A 349 -12.34 3.01 15.56
N ASN A 350 -11.05 3.14 15.88
CA ASN A 350 -10.30 4.39 15.76
C ASN A 350 -10.20 4.88 14.31
N GLN A 351 -10.04 3.98 13.34
CA GLN A 351 -10.03 4.34 11.92
C GLN A 351 -11.37 4.91 11.44
N ASN A 352 -12.47 4.46 12.02
CA ASN A 352 -13.83 4.89 11.67
C ASN A 352 -14.34 6.06 12.52
N LEU A 353 -13.54 6.50 13.50
CA LEU A 353 -13.96 7.57 14.42
C LEU A 353 -14.21 8.88 13.67
N ARG A 354 -15.37 9.46 13.90
CA ARG A 354 -15.73 10.79 13.41
C ARG A 354 -15.86 11.74 14.59
N VAL A 355 -15.08 12.82 14.53
CA VAL A 355 -15.11 13.90 15.53
C VAL A 355 -16.04 15.01 15.05
N ALA A 356 -16.91 15.48 15.92
CA ALA A 356 -17.78 16.62 15.63
C ALA A 356 -16.93 17.88 15.41
N THR A 357 -17.26 18.66 14.38
CA THR A 357 -16.47 19.85 13.99
C THR A 357 -16.30 20.86 15.13
N GLY A 358 -17.31 21.05 15.98
CA GLY A 358 -17.22 21.95 17.15
C GLY A 358 -16.14 21.50 18.11
N VAL A 359 -16.17 20.24 18.57
CA VAL A 359 -15.20 19.68 19.52
C VAL A 359 -13.79 19.64 18.91
N LEU A 360 -13.68 19.34 17.60
CA LEU A 360 -12.39 19.38 16.89
C LEU A 360 -11.76 20.79 16.96
N ASN A 361 -12.58 21.84 16.77
CA ASN A 361 -12.07 23.20 16.78
C ASN A 361 -11.78 23.71 18.21
N GLU A 362 -12.50 23.27 19.23
CA GLU A 362 -12.15 23.54 20.64
C GLU A 362 -10.73 23.05 20.94
N VAL A 363 -10.42 21.77 20.64
CA VAL A 363 -9.08 21.20 20.83
C VAL A 363 -8.01 21.93 19.99
N LEU A 364 -8.36 22.32 18.75
CA LEU A 364 -7.45 23.09 17.91
C LEU A 364 -7.13 24.46 18.52
N TYR A 365 -8.12 25.19 19.01
CA TYR A 365 -7.93 26.51 19.61
C TYR A 365 -7.16 26.42 20.92
N ASP A 366 -7.41 25.42 21.74
CA ASP A 366 -6.63 25.15 22.96
C ASP A 366 -5.17 24.85 22.62
N ALA A 367 -4.94 24.02 21.61
CA ALA A 367 -3.59 23.73 21.13
C ALA A 367 -2.85 25.00 20.66
N MET A 368 -3.53 25.87 19.88
CA MET A 368 -2.94 27.14 19.43
C MET A 368 -2.72 28.14 20.58
N ALA A 369 -3.53 28.10 21.62
CA ALA A 369 -3.34 28.93 22.81
C ALA A 369 -2.14 28.48 23.63
N MET A 370 -1.93 27.14 23.76
CA MET A 370 -0.79 26.56 24.48
C MET A 370 0.54 26.79 23.75
N ASN A 371 0.56 26.62 22.44
CA ASN A 371 1.73 26.83 21.60
C ASN A 371 1.35 27.63 20.36
N GLN A 372 1.73 28.91 20.36
CA GLN A 372 1.34 29.82 19.29
C GLN A 372 1.89 29.38 17.92
N PRO A 373 1.08 29.53 16.85
CA PRO A 373 1.54 29.24 15.49
C PRO A 373 2.82 29.97 15.11
N PRO A 374 3.71 29.35 14.32
CA PRO A 374 4.99 29.93 13.91
C PRO A 374 4.81 31.18 13.08
N ALA A 375 5.84 32.02 13.08
CA ALA A 375 5.94 33.19 12.22
C ALA A 375 7.26 33.16 11.43
N ASP A 376 7.20 33.51 10.14
CA ASP A 376 8.36 33.70 9.29
C ASP A 376 8.31 35.08 8.63
N LYS A 377 9.44 35.82 8.64
CA LYS A 377 9.60 37.16 8.04
C LYS A 377 8.47 38.15 8.36
N GLY A 378 7.96 38.10 9.60
CA GLY A 378 6.88 38.98 10.06
C GLY A 378 5.46 38.49 9.75
N ASN A 379 5.30 37.46 8.97
CA ASN A 379 4.02 36.81 8.70
C ASN A 379 3.80 35.66 9.67
N ARG A 380 2.66 35.67 10.38
CA ARG A 380 2.29 34.57 11.30
C ARG A 380 1.31 33.62 10.65
N LEU A 381 1.52 32.32 10.84
CA LEU A 381 0.54 31.30 10.49
C LEU A 381 -0.77 31.56 11.23
N LYS A 382 -1.88 31.56 10.51
CA LYS A 382 -3.24 31.57 11.09
C LYS A 382 -3.94 30.30 10.65
N ILE A 383 -4.45 29.53 11.61
CA ILE A 383 -5.34 28.42 11.35
C ILE A 383 -6.74 28.88 11.74
N PHE A 384 -7.65 28.97 10.79
CA PHE A 384 -8.97 29.52 10.99
C PHE A 384 -9.91 28.52 11.63
N TYR A 385 -9.89 27.29 11.10
CA TYR A 385 -10.65 26.15 11.62
C TYR A 385 -10.19 24.85 10.99
N ALA A 386 -10.67 23.73 11.54
CA ALA A 386 -10.45 22.39 11.02
C ALA A 386 -11.77 21.66 10.80
N THR A 387 -11.80 20.73 9.87
CA THR A 387 -12.91 19.80 9.67
C THR A 387 -12.39 18.42 9.30
N GLN A 388 -13.06 17.37 9.77
CA GLN A 388 -12.77 16.00 9.35
C GLN A 388 -13.56 15.69 8.09
N VAL A 389 -12.87 15.34 7.01
CA VAL A 389 -13.46 15.06 5.69
C VAL A 389 -13.48 13.57 5.34
N GLY A 390 -12.72 12.75 6.04
CA GLY A 390 -12.61 11.32 5.75
C GLY A 390 -12.28 10.48 6.97
N VAL A 391 -12.49 9.17 6.79
CA VAL A 391 -12.08 8.09 7.69
C VAL A 391 -11.27 7.07 6.88
N LYS A 392 -10.51 6.19 7.54
CA LYS A 392 -9.69 5.13 6.91
C LYS A 392 -8.68 5.66 5.85
N PRO A 393 -7.73 6.56 6.18
CA PRO A 393 -7.42 7.11 7.50
C PRO A 393 -8.25 8.37 7.82
N PRO A 394 -8.39 8.72 9.12
CA PRO A 394 -8.98 9.98 9.53
C PRO A 394 -8.23 11.14 8.87
N THR A 395 -8.98 11.93 8.09
CA THR A 395 -8.43 13.01 7.26
C THR A 395 -9.03 14.34 7.68
N PHE A 396 -8.17 15.29 8.02
CA PHE A 396 -8.54 16.62 8.48
C PHE A 396 -8.10 17.69 7.49
N VAL A 397 -8.98 18.61 7.18
CA VAL A 397 -8.66 19.81 6.41
C VAL A 397 -8.43 20.93 7.41
N LEU A 398 -7.24 21.54 7.37
CA LEU A 398 -6.92 22.75 8.10
C LEU A 398 -7.02 23.94 7.14
N PHE A 399 -7.88 24.90 7.44
CA PHE A 399 -8.02 26.15 6.70
C PHE A 399 -7.06 27.17 7.26
N ILE A 400 -6.08 27.58 6.45
CA ILE A 400 -4.95 28.43 6.86
C ILE A 400 -4.82 29.63 5.94
N ASN A 401 -4.00 30.62 6.36
CA ASN A 401 -3.71 31.80 5.54
C ASN A 401 -2.64 31.54 4.49
N ASP A 402 -1.64 30.69 4.79
CA ASP A 402 -0.49 30.45 3.91
C ASP A 402 0.14 29.08 4.24
N ARG A 403 0.32 28.22 3.21
CA ARG A 403 0.89 26.88 3.36
C ARG A 403 2.35 26.88 3.72
N GLU A 404 3.12 27.88 3.22
CA GLU A 404 4.55 27.95 3.47
C GLU A 404 4.88 28.21 4.95
N LEU A 405 3.94 28.82 5.68
CA LEU A 405 4.06 29.06 7.10
C LEU A 405 3.77 27.84 7.97
N MET A 406 3.11 26.79 7.44
CA MET A 406 2.84 25.55 8.16
C MET A 406 4.09 24.67 8.19
N HIS A 407 4.92 24.92 9.19
CA HIS A 407 6.12 24.11 9.40
C HIS A 407 5.74 22.69 9.86
N PHE A 408 6.48 21.68 9.40
CA PHE A 408 6.25 20.25 9.74
C PHE A 408 6.16 20.02 11.26
N SER A 409 7.02 20.64 12.04
CA SER A 409 7.01 20.48 13.51
C SER A 409 5.70 20.97 14.16
N TYR A 410 5.11 22.03 13.61
CA TYR A 410 3.84 22.54 14.12
C TYR A 410 2.66 21.67 13.71
N GLN A 411 2.68 21.14 12.49
CA GLN A 411 1.68 20.17 12.06
C GLN A 411 1.71 18.92 12.94
N ARG A 412 2.91 18.39 13.24
CA ARG A 412 3.09 17.27 14.17
C ARG A 412 2.61 17.57 15.58
N TYR A 413 2.81 18.80 16.05
CA TYR A 413 2.27 19.24 17.34
C TYR A 413 0.74 19.18 17.36
N ILE A 414 0.06 19.71 16.33
CA ILE A 414 -1.40 19.63 16.21
C ILE A 414 -1.88 18.18 16.13
N GLU A 415 -1.19 17.34 15.36
CA GLU A 415 -1.47 15.92 15.29
C GLU A 415 -1.44 15.26 16.68
N ASN A 416 -0.38 15.51 17.46
CA ASN A 416 -0.25 14.97 18.80
C ASN A 416 -1.39 15.45 19.71
N LYS A 417 -1.82 16.70 19.60
CA LYS A 417 -2.96 17.22 20.37
C LYS A 417 -4.28 16.56 20.00
N PHE A 418 -4.49 16.28 18.71
CA PHE A 418 -5.67 15.51 18.27
C PHE A 418 -5.62 14.07 18.77
N ARG A 419 -4.43 13.43 18.81
CA ARG A 419 -4.27 12.10 19.40
C ARG A 419 -4.49 12.07 20.90
N GLU A 420 -3.98 13.06 21.63
CA GLU A 420 -4.19 13.20 23.07
C GLU A 420 -5.70 13.34 23.40
N ALA A 421 -6.43 14.14 22.61
CA ALA A 421 -7.84 14.42 22.86
C ALA A 421 -8.80 13.31 22.41
N PHE A 422 -8.52 12.67 21.28
CA PHE A 422 -9.47 11.75 20.62
C PHE A 422 -9.00 10.30 20.57
N GLY A 423 -7.74 10.01 20.91
CA GLY A 423 -7.12 8.69 20.82
C GLY A 423 -6.48 8.47 19.47
N PHE A 424 -7.19 7.92 18.48
CA PHE A 424 -6.68 7.56 17.15
C PHE A 424 -5.48 6.60 17.21
N GLN A 425 -5.40 5.78 18.26
CA GLN A 425 -4.35 4.78 18.40
C GLN A 425 -4.44 3.76 17.25
N GLY A 426 -3.30 3.42 16.69
CA GLY A 426 -3.19 2.43 15.60
C GLY A 426 -3.52 2.98 14.21
N THR A 427 -3.93 4.23 14.05
CA THR A 427 -4.21 4.81 12.75
C THR A 427 -3.42 6.08 12.48
N SER A 428 -2.92 6.25 11.25
CA SER A 428 -2.30 7.50 10.82
C SER A 428 -3.35 8.59 10.66
N LEU A 429 -2.96 9.85 10.88
CA LEU A 429 -3.81 11.01 10.61
C LEU A 429 -3.30 11.73 9.36
N ARG A 430 -4.21 12.12 8.48
CA ARG A 430 -3.89 12.93 7.30
C ARG A 430 -4.34 14.36 7.49
N PHE A 431 -3.46 15.29 7.18
CA PHE A 431 -3.75 16.72 7.18
C PHE A 431 -3.67 17.28 5.77
N VAL A 432 -4.75 17.92 5.33
CA VAL A 432 -4.83 18.64 4.07
C VAL A 432 -4.89 20.11 4.38
N LEU A 433 -3.91 20.88 3.90
CA LEU A 433 -3.87 22.31 4.10
C LEU A 433 -4.65 23.02 2.98
N LYS A 434 -5.62 23.85 3.33
CA LYS A 434 -6.39 24.65 2.39
C LYS A 434 -6.23 26.13 2.70
N GLU A 435 -5.69 26.87 1.75
CA GLU A 435 -5.57 28.31 1.88
C GLU A 435 -6.93 28.97 1.71
N ARG A 436 -7.26 29.88 2.63
CA ARG A 436 -8.40 30.78 2.50
C ARG A 436 -7.94 32.09 1.89
N LYS A 437 -8.34 32.38 0.65
CA LYS A 437 -8.10 33.68 0.02
C LYS A 437 -8.84 34.77 0.82
N LYS A 438 -8.22 35.94 0.94
CA LYS A 438 -8.71 37.09 1.70
C LYS A 438 -10.07 37.66 1.22
N ASN A 439 -10.70 37.08 0.19
CA ASN A 439 -11.90 37.59 -0.46
C ASN A 439 -13.10 36.62 -0.43
N ASP A 440 -13.07 35.63 0.45
CA ASP A 440 -14.26 34.76 0.67
C ASP A 440 -14.84 34.95 2.08
#